data_4c7c893d8dcb4248dc8ead7b38d62e23
#
_entry.id   4c7c893d8dcb4248dc8ead7b38d62e23
#
_cell.length_a   1.000
_cell.length_b   1.000
_cell.length_c   1.000
_cell.angle_alpha   90.00
_cell.angle_beta   90.00
_cell.angle_gamma   90.00
#
_symmetry.space_group_name_H-M   'P 1'
#
loop_
_entity.id
_entity.type
_entity.pdbx_description
1 polymer ?
#
loop_
_entity_poly.entity_id
_entity_poly.type
_entity_poly.pdbx_seq_one_letter_code
_entity_poly.pdbx_strand_id
1 'polypeptide(L)'
;MPIINIRFIKDVVATEEQKAELIEKMTDTFVGVLGDVVRPFTYCIIDEVPIGLWGIGGVPMPDLPYLVGDEFAEVREKSNQTMRDAIAQMAADAEKAEE
;
A
#
# COMPACT_ATOMS: atom_id res chain seq x y z
N MET A 1 19.80 10.03 -5.59
CA MET A 1 19.83 8.60 -5.24
C MET A 1 18.41 8.10 -5.07
N PRO A 2 17.97 7.11 -5.86
CA PRO A 2 16.61 6.61 -5.73
C PRO A 2 16.40 5.80 -4.47
N ILE A 3 15.23 5.98 -3.83
CA ILE A 3 14.86 5.26 -2.62
C ILE A 3 13.51 4.62 -2.83
N ILE A 4 13.44 3.30 -2.59
CA ILE A 4 12.18 2.55 -2.61
C ILE A 4 11.81 2.29 -1.16
N ASN A 5 10.66 2.77 -0.73
CA ASN A 5 10.13 2.52 0.61
C ASN A 5 8.96 1.56 0.54
N ILE A 6 9.06 0.47 1.31
CA ILE A 6 7.98 -0.51 1.43
C ILE A 6 7.59 -0.56 2.91
N ARG A 7 6.33 -0.37 3.19
CA ARG A 7 5.84 -0.38 4.57
C ARG A 7 4.69 -1.35 4.73
N PHE A 8 4.75 -2.17 5.78
CA PHE A 8 3.65 -3.06 6.12
C PHE A 8 3.69 -3.40 7.62
N ILE A 9 2.67 -4.12 8.06
CA ILE A 9 2.57 -4.53 9.46
C ILE A 9 3.60 -5.61 9.75
N LYS A 10 4.31 -5.44 10.86
CA LYS A 10 5.34 -6.37 11.29
C LYS A 10 4.77 -7.77 11.57
N ASP A 11 5.48 -8.78 11.11
CA ASP A 11 5.23 -10.21 11.41
C ASP A 11 3.91 -10.79 10.86
N VAL A 12 3.16 -10.02 10.09
CA VAL A 12 1.88 -10.48 9.55
C VAL A 12 1.94 -10.74 8.05
N VAL A 13 2.64 -9.89 7.31
CA VAL A 13 2.57 -9.86 5.85
C VAL A 13 3.63 -10.72 5.19
N ALA A 14 4.84 -10.73 5.70
CA ALA A 14 5.96 -11.36 5.00
C ALA A 14 6.93 -12.05 5.95
N THR A 15 7.50 -13.16 5.49
CA THR A 15 8.60 -13.85 6.17
C THR A 15 9.91 -13.12 5.89
N GLU A 16 10.97 -13.47 6.64
CA GLU A 16 12.29 -12.89 6.40
C GLU A 16 12.80 -13.15 4.98
N GLU A 17 12.52 -14.36 4.45
CA GLU A 17 12.90 -14.71 3.10
C GLU A 17 12.16 -13.89 2.05
N GLN A 18 10.87 -13.65 2.28
CA GLN A 18 10.04 -12.84 1.41
C GLN A 18 10.48 -11.39 1.41
N LYS A 19 10.90 -10.88 2.54
CA LYS A 19 11.42 -9.50 2.64
C LYS A 19 12.69 -9.34 1.82
N ALA A 20 13.61 -10.31 1.90
CA ALA A 20 14.83 -10.29 1.11
C ALA A 20 14.52 -10.36 -0.38
N GLU A 21 13.56 -11.20 -0.77
CA GLU A 21 13.12 -11.33 -2.15
C GLU A 21 12.49 -10.03 -2.66
N LEU A 22 11.68 -9.37 -1.82
CA LEU A 22 11.09 -8.08 -2.19
C LEU A 22 12.16 -7.03 -2.47
N ILE A 23 13.17 -6.94 -1.61
CA ILE A 23 14.27 -6.00 -1.81
C ILE A 23 14.94 -6.25 -3.16
N GLU A 24 15.25 -7.51 -3.46
CA GLU A 24 15.90 -7.88 -4.70
C GLU A 24 15.04 -7.57 -5.92
N LYS A 25 13.80 -8.05 -5.94
CA LYS A 25 12.91 -7.90 -7.09
C LYS A 25 12.45 -6.47 -7.32
N MET A 26 12.20 -5.71 -6.26
CA MET A 26 11.83 -4.30 -6.40
C MET A 26 12.99 -3.49 -6.96
N THR A 27 14.21 -3.79 -6.51
CA THR A 27 15.40 -3.16 -7.05
C THR A 27 15.58 -3.52 -8.52
N ASP A 28 15.39 -4.80 -8.88
CA ASP A 28 15.49 -5.26 -10.27
C ASP A 28 14.50 -4.54 -11.17
N THR A 29 13.27 -4.36 -10.72
CA THR A 29 12.24 -3.66 -11.48
C THR A 29 12.63 -2.21 -11.70
N PHE A 30 13.11 -1.55 -10.66
CA PHE A 30 13.54 -0.16 -10.71
C PHE A 30 14.69 0.04 -11.69
N VAL A 31 15.68 -0.83 -11.60
CA VAL A 31 16.84 -0.83 -12.48
C VAL A 31 16.45 -1.13 -13.93
N GLY A 32 15.48 -2.01 -14.12
CA GLY A 32 14.96 -2.34 -15.44
C GLY A 32 14.38 -1.15 -16.17
N VAL A 33 13.85 -0.18 -15.43
CA VAL A 33 13.28 1.05 -15.99
C VAL A 33 14.34 2.15 -16.15
N LEU A 34 15.19 2.32 -15.14
CA LEU A 34 16.12 3.45 -15.08
C LEU A 34 17.53 3.14 -15.62
N GLY A 35 17.85 1.87 -15.79
CA GLY A 35 19.15 1.44 -16.27
C GLY A 35 20.07 0.91 -15.17
N ASP A 36 21.03 0.07 -15.55
CA ASP A 36 21.93 -0.62 -14.60
C ASP A 36 22.79 0.33 -13.79
N VAL A 37 23.03 1.53 -14.28
CA VAL A 37 23.89 2.51 -13.63
C VAL A 37 23.35 2.92 -12.26
N VAL A 38 22.01 2.82 -12.04
CA VAL A 38 21.42 3.22 -10.77
C VAL A 38 21.47 2.14 -9.70
N ARG A 39 21.78 0.88 -10.08
CA ARG A 39 21.77 -0.22 -9.10
C ARG A 39 22.61 0.04 -7.85
N PRO A 40 23.88 0.47 -7.93
CA PRO A 40 24.68 0.70 -6.73
C PRO A 40 24.15 1.84 -5.84
N PHE A 41 23.27 2.68 -6.37
CA PHE A 41 22.77 3.86 -5.66
C PHE A 41 21.31 3.70 -5.24
N THR A 42 20.66 2.58 -5.58
CA THR A 42 19.28 2.35 -5.27
C THR A 42 19.13 1.75 -3.87
N TYR A 43 18.40 2.45 -3.02
CA TYR A 43 18.09 1.96 -1.68
C TYR A 43 16.68 1.38 -1.69
N CYS A 44 16.53 0.20 -1.10
CA CYS A 44 15.21 -0.39 -0.88
C CYS A 44 15.07 -0.66 0.61
N ILE A 45 14.12 0.01 1.23
CA ILE A 45 13.94 -0.04 2.67
C ILE A 45 12.57 -0.66 2.98
N ILE A 46 12.56 -1.67 3.84
CA ILE A 46 11.32 -2.24 4.36
C ILE A 46 11.15 -1.72 5.79
N ASP A 47 10.07 -0.99 5.99
CA ASP A 47 9.72 -0.42 7.29
C ASP A 47 8.55 -1.21 7.84
N GLU A 48 8.77 -1.95 8.92
CA GLU A 48 7.74 -2.76 9.56
C GLU A 48 7.14 -2.01 10.74
N VAL A 49 5.84 -1.80 10.68
CA VAL A 49 5.12 -1.10 11.73
C VAL A 49 4.58 -2.11 12.73
N PRO A 50 4.89 -1.97 14.03
CA PRO A 50 4.36 -2.88 15.05
C PRO A 50 2.84 -2.93 15.06
N ILE A 51 2.32 -4.11 15.34
CA ILE A 51 0.88 -4.31 15.55
C ILE A 51 0.41 -3.34 16.63
N GLY A 52 -0.69 -2.66 16.37
CA GLY A 52 -1.23 -1.66 17.30
C GLY A 52 -0.88 -0.22 16.93
N LEU A 53 0.14 -0.04 16.08
CA LEU A 53 0.53 1.30 15.61
C LEU A 53 0.07 1.58 14.19
N TRP A 54 -0.63 0.65 13.59
CA TRP A 54 -1.22 0.80 12.27
C TRP A 54 -2.73 0.80 12.41
N GLY A 55 -3.40 1.80 11.90
CA GLY A 55 -4.85 1.92 12.02
C GLY A 55 -5.54 2.13 10.68
N ILE A 56 -6.79 1.65 10.62
CA ILE A 56 -7.68 1.90 9.49
C ILE A 56 -9.00 2.41 10.06
N GLY A 57 -9.44 3.57 9.57
CA GLY A 57 -10.71 4.13 9.99
C GLY A 57 -10.80 4.42 11.48
N GLY A 58 -9.66 4.71 12.12
CA GLY A 58 -9.59 4.98 13.54
C GLY A 58 -9.44 3.74 14.42
N VAL A 59 -9.34 2.55 13.82
CA VAL A 59 -9.21 1.30 14.56
C VAL A 59 -7.82 0.73 14.39
N PRO A 60 -7.08 0.50 15.49
CA PRO A 60 -5.76 -0.10 15.41
C PRO A 60 -5.84 -1.57 14.98
N MET A 61 -4.93 -1.98 14.10
CA MET A 61 -4.76 -3.39 13.81
C MET A 61 -4.05 -4.08 14.96
N PRO A 62 -4.29 -5.36 15.32
CA PRO A 62 -4.79 -6.42 14.43
C PRO A 62 -6.30 -6.58 14.38
N ASP A 63 -7.05 -5.78 15.09
CA ASP A 63 -8.51 -5.88 14.99
C ASP A 63 -8.90 -5.42 13.59
N LEU A 64 -8.95 -6.38 12.68
CA LEU A 64 -9.35 -6.15 11.29
C LEU A 64 -10.76 -6.62 11.04
N PRO A 65 -11.69 -6.19 11.88
CA PRO A 65 -13.08 -6.59 11.70
C PRO A 65 -13.68 -6.01 10.43
N TYR A 66 -13.06 -4.97 9.87
CA TYR A 66 -13.55 -4.33 8.65
C TYR A 66 -13.41 -5.20 7.41
N LEU A 67 -12.55 -6.21 7.44
CA LEU A 67 -12.28 -7.05 6.28
C LEU A 67 -12.95 -8.42 6.35
N VAL A 68 -13.37 -8.86 7.53
CA VAL A 68 -14.00 -10.17 7.73
C VAL A 68 -15.16 -10.06 8.71
N GLY A 69 -16.23 -10.79 8.41
CA GLY A 69 -17.39 -10.90 9.29
C GLY A 69 -18.58 -10.03 8.87
N ASP A 70 -19.77 -10.53 9.14
CA ASP A 70 -21.02 -9.87 8.79
C ASP A 70 -21.27 -8.61 9.60
N GLU A 71 -20.68 -8.52 10.79
CA GLU A 71 -20.84 -7.37 11.67
C GLU A 71 -20.34 -6.08 11.06
N PHE A 72 -19.39 -6.20 10.15
CA PHE A 72 -18.76 -5.04 9.53
C PHE A 72 -19.13 -4.84 8.07
N ALA A 73 -20.08 -5.63 7.58
CA ALA A 73 -20.56 -5.55 6.20
C ALA A 73 -21.07 -4.14 5.86
N GLU A 74 -21.79 -3.52 6.79
CA GLU A 74 -22.32 -2.18 6.60
C GLU A 74 -21.22 -1.13 6.50
N VAL A 75 -20.20 -1.24 7.36
CA VAL A 75 -19.04 -0.32 7.34
C VAL A 75 -18.24 -0.48 6.05
N ARG A 76 -18.05 -1.73 5.62
CA ARG A 76 -17.37 -2.02 4.35
C ARG A 76 -18.15 -1.42 3.18
N GLU A 77 -19.46 -1.59 3.18
CA GLU A 77 -20.29 -1.07 2.09
C GLU A 77 -20.25 0.45 2.03
N LYS A 78 -20.28 1.11 3.18
CA LYS A 78 -20.13 2.57 3.23
C LYS A 78 -18.77 3.01 2.72
N SER A 79 -17.71 2.33 3.12
CA SER A 79 -16.36 2.64 2.66
C SER A 79 -16.23 2.45 1.15
N ASN A 80 -16.79 1.36 0.63
CA ASN A 80 -16.78 1.09 -0.80
C ASN A 80 -17.59 2.12 -1.56
N GLN A 81 -18.73 2.54 -1.03
CA GLN A 81 -19.56 3.57 -1.65
C GLN A 81 -18.84 4.91 -1.67
N THR A 82 -18.19 5.28 -0.57
CA THR A 82 -17.42 6.51 -0.49
C THR A 82 -16.30 6.51 -1.55
N MET A 83 -15.64 5.37 -1.72
CA MET A 83 -14.59 5.24 -2.72
C MET A 83 -15.15 5.37 -4.13
N ARG A 84 -16.30 4.72 -4.41
CA ARG A 84 -16.94 4.82 -5.72
C ARG A 84 -17.35 6.27 -6.03
N ASP A 85 -17.92 6.97 -5.04
CA ASP A 85 -18.31 8.35 -5.19
C ASP A 85 -17.12 9.26 -5.45
N ALA A 86 -16.02 9.03 -4.76
CA ALA A 86 -14.79 9.79 -4.96
C ALA A 86 -14.24 9.59 -6.37
N ILE A 87 -14.25 8.34 -6.85
CA ILE A 87 -13.77 8.01 -8.20
C ILE A 87 -14.67 8.67 -9.26
N ALA A 88 -15.99 8.61 -9.05
CA ALA A 88 -16.94 9.25 -9.96
C ALA A 88 -16.75 10.77 -10.01
N GLN A 89 -16.49 11.39 -8.87
CA GLN A 89 -16.23 12.82 -8.81
C GLN A 89 -14.94 13.20 -9.53
N MET A 90 -13.90 12.40 -9.37
CA MET A 90 -12.64 12.61 -10.07
C MET A 90 -12.82 12.50 -11.58
N ALA A 91 -13.62 11.54 -12.05
CA ALA A 91 -13.90 11.38 -13.48
C ALA A 91 -14.70 12.56 -14.03
N ALA A 92 -15.69 13.06 -13.26
CA ALA A 92 -16.47 14.22 -13.64
C ALA A 92 -15.61 15.49 -13.74
N ASP A 93 -14.70 15.67 -12.79
CA ASP A 93 -13.78 16.79 -12.78
C ASP A 93 -12.81 16.74 -13.96
N ALA A 94 -12.36 15.54 -14.33
CA ALA A 94 -11.49 15.35 -15.49
C ALA A 94 -12.20 15.72 -16.80
N GLU A 95 -13.48 15.36 -16.93
CA GLU A 95 -14.28 15.74 -18.10
C GLU A 95 -14.45 17.24 -18.20
N LYS A 96 -14.68 17.93 -17.09
CA LYS A 96 -14.80 19.38 -17.06
C LYS A 96 -13.49 20.06 -17.43
N ALA A 97 -12.36 19.47 -17.06
CA ALA A 97 -11.06 20.02 -17.39
C ALA A 97 -10.76 19.95 -18.91
N GLU A 98 -11.36 19.00 -19.61
CA GLU A 98 -11.18 18.84 -21.06
C GLU A 98 -12.05 19.80 -21.89
N GLU A 99 -13.08 20.35 -21.28
CA GLU A 99 -13.95 21.33 -21.94
C GLU A 99 -13.29 22.73 -21.95
#